data_1bba16d760a1ec9cd8385f4bc00b633f
#
_entry.id   1bba16d760a1ec9cd8385f4bc00b633f
#
_cell.length_a   1.000
_cell.length_b   1.000
_cell.length_c   1.000
_cell.angle_alpha   90.00
_cell.angle_beta   90.00
_cell.angle_gamma   90.00
#
_symmetry.space_group_name_H-M   'P 1'
#
loop_
_entity.id
_entity.type
_entity.pdbx_description
1 polymer ?
#
loop_
_entity_poly.entity_id
_entity_poly.type
_entity_poly.pdbx_seq_one_letter_code
_entity_poly.pdbx_strand_id
1 'polypeptide(L)'
;TTLVDAEQAREDTAALLAGHPDINVLVAFNEPTSVGAAQAVEELGLEEQVFLVGFDSNVATIEGLQTGSVDALVVQNPYAMGYLGVESAYRLLTGQAEELAPMVDTSTQIVYRSNLFSLDSQKALFAFG
;
A
#
# COMPACT_ATOMS: atom_id res chain seq x y z
N THR A 1 5.82 -7.38 -15.54
CA THR A 1 4.80 -6.41 -15.05
C THR A 1 3.46 -7.08 -15.05
N THR A 2 2.83 -7.18 -13.91
CA THR A 2 1.47 -7.70 -13.79
C THR A 2 0.43 -6.63 -14.15
N LEU A 3 -0.79 -7.04 -14.46
CA LEU A 3 -1.93 -6.14 -14.57
C LEU A 3 -2.33 -5.62 -13.19
N VAL A 4 -3.04 -4.48 -13.15
CA VAL A 4 -3.59 -3.90 -11.90
C VAL A 4 -4.89 -4.66 -11.54
N ASP A 5 -4.73 -5.94 -11.23
CA ASP A 5 -5.79 -6.88 -10.91
C ASP A 5 -5.26 -7.88 -9.89
N ALA A 6 -6.04 -8.18 -8.85
CA ALA A 6 -5.56 -9.00 -7.73
C ALA A 6 -5.39 -10.46 -8.12
N GLU A 7 -6.29 -11.01 -8.94
CA GLU A 7 -6.19 -12.41 -9.38
C GLU A 7 -4.97 -12.62 -10.27
N GLN A 8 -4.74 -11.73 -11.23
CA GLN A 8 -3.56 -11.81 -12.09
C GLN A 8 -2.28 -11.61 -11.28
N ALA A 9 -2.28 -10.69 -10.31
CA ALA A 9 -1.13 -10.49 -9.43
C ALA A 9 -0.83 -11.72 -8.58
N ARG A 10 -1.85 -12.42 -8.11
CA ARG A 10 -1.71 -13.69 -7.38
C ARG A 10 -1.04 -14.76 -8.24
N GLU A 11 -1.55 -14.96 -9.46
CA GLU A 11 -0.99 -15.94 -10.40
C GLU A 11 0.46 -15.60 -10.77
N ASP A 12 0.74 -14.35 -11.13
CA ASP A 12 2.07 -13.89 -11.52
C ASP A 12 3.06 -14.00 -10.35
N THR A 13 2.63 -13.68 -9.13
CA THR A 13 3.45 -13.80 -7.93
C THR A 13 3.76 -15.26 -7.61
N ALA A 14 2.76 -16.14 -7.69
CA ALA A 14 2.96 -17.58 -7.47
C ALA A 14 3.94 -18.17 -8.50
N ALA A 15 3.79 -17.81 -9.79
CA ALA A 15 4.71 -18.24 -10.83
C ALA A 15 6.13 -17.71 -10.62
N LEU A 16 6.27 -16.44 -10.20
CA LEU A 16 7.55 -15.81 -9.90
C LEU A 16 8.27 -16.53 -8.76
N LEU A 17 7.59 -16.77 -7.64
CA LEU A 17 8.18 -17.43 -6.46
C LEU A 17 8.53 -18.90 -6.75
N ALA A 18 7.71 -19.61 -7.54
CA ALA A 18 8.02 -20.96 -7.97
C ALA A 18 9.26 -21.04 -8.87
N GLY A 19 9.44 -20.06 -9.76
CA GLY A 19 10.59 -19.98 -10.66
C GLY A 19 11.88 -19.45 -10.00
N HIS A 20 11.75 -18.72 -8.90
CA HIS A 20 12.85 -18.02 -8.22
C HIS A 20 12.77 -18.23 -6.70
N PRO A 21 13.14 -19.39 -6.19
CA PRO A 21 13.06 -19.72 -4.76
C PRO A 21 14.05 -18.94 -3.88
N ASP A 22 14.93 -18.16 -4.48
CA ASP A 22 15.89 -17.28 -3.82
C ASP A 22 15.29 -15.88 -3.49
N ILE A 23 14.09 -15.57 -3.99
CA ILE A 23 13.39 -14.33 -3.64
C ILE A 23 12.94 -14.41 -2.18
N ASN A 24 13.36 -13.42 -1.40
CA ASN A 24 13.01 -13.28 0.00
C ASN A 24 12.35 -11.93 0.35
N VAL A 25 12.21 -11.03 -0.63
CA VAL A 25 11.49 -9.76 -0.49
C VAL A 25 10.64 -9.51 -1.73
N LEU A 26 9.39 -9.16 -1.52
CA LEU A 26 8.46 -8.69 -2.53
C LEU A 26 7.98 -7.28 -2.19
N VAL A 27 7.83 -6.43 -3.20
CA VAL A 27 7.24 -5.10 -3.06
C VAL A 27 6.13 -4.95 -4.08
N ALA A 28 4.91 -4.77 -3.61
CA ALA A 28 3.76 -4.45 -4.44
C ALA A 28 3.45 -2.95 -4.32
N PHE A 29 3.15 -2.26 -5.44
CA PHE A 29 3.09 -0.80 -5.50
C PHE A 29 1.68 -0.21 -5.55
N ASN A 30 0.64 -1.02 -5.38
CA ASN A 30 -0.74 -0.59 -5.27
C ASN A 30 -1.58 -1.65 -4.56
N GLU A 31 -2.81 -1.29 -4.21
CA GLU A 31 -3.74 -2.15 -3.46
C GLU A 31 -3.99 -3.50 -4.14
N PRO A 32 -4.45 -3.59 -5.42
CA PRO A 32 -4.77 -4.88 -6.02
C PRO A 32 -3.57 -5.83 -6.09
N THR A 33 -2.39 -5.31 -6.45
CA THR A 33 -1.17 -6.14 -6.50
C THR A 33 -0.69 -6.57 -5.12
N SER A 34 -0.91 -5.75 -4.08
CA SER A 34 -0.62 -6.11 -2.69
C SER A 34 -1.51 -7.26 -2.21
N VAL A 35 -2.81 -7.21 -2.55
CA VAL A 35 -3.77 -8.27 -2.22
C VAL A 35 -3.39 -9.58 -2.92
N GLY A 36 -3.13 -9.54 -4.22
CA GLY A 36 -2.75 -10.73 -4.98
C GLY A 36 -1.44 -11.35 -4.51
N ALA A 37 -0.43 -10.52 -4.24
CA ALA A 37 0.85 -10.99 -3.72
C ALA A 37 0.70 -11.65 -2.33
N ALA A 38 -0.10 -11.06 -1.43
CA ALA A 38 -0.37 -11.63 -0.12
C ALA A 38 -1.06 -12.99 -0.21
N GLN A 39 -2.06 -13.12 -1.09
CA GLN A 39 -2.74 -14.39 -1.34
C GLN A 39 -1.78 -15.46 -1.86
N ALA A 40 -0.88 -15.11 -2.80
CA ALA A 40 0.11 -16.05 -3.33
C ALA A 40 1.09 -16.53 -2.25
N VAL A 41 1.59 -15.61 -1.40
CA VAL A 41 2.48 -15.95 -0.28
C VAL A 41 1.80 -16.89 0.69
N GLU A 42 0.54 -16.64 1.04
CA GLU A 42 -0.28 -17.48 1.94
C GLU A 42 -0.57 -18.85 1.33
N GLU A 43 -1.02 -18.91 0.06
CA GLU A 43 -1.29 -20.18 -0.64
C GLU A 43 -0.07 -21.08 -0.76
N LEU A 44 1.12 -20.50 -0.88
CA LEU A 44 2.39 -21.24 -0.97
C LEU A 44 3.01 -21.55 0.40
N GLY A 45 2.47 -21.01 1.49
CA GLY A 45 3.01 -21.17 2.84
C GLY A 45 4.39 -20.54 3.01
N LEU A 46 4.62 -19.37 2.40
CA LEU A 46 5.92 -18.71 2.37
C LEU A 46 6.00 -17.48 3.28
N GLU A 47 5.05 -17.29 4.21
CA GLU A 47 4.94 -16.11 5.08
C GLU A 47 6.19 -15.88 5.93
N GLU A 48 6.91 -16.93 6.30
CA GLU A 48 8.15 -16.82 7.06
C GLU A 48 9.43 -16.72 6.20
N GLN A 49 9.29 -16.87 4.88
CA GLN A 49 10.42 -16.89 3.94
C GLN A 49 10.49 -15.64 3.09
N VAL A 50 9.33 -15.05 2.78
CA VAL A 50 9.19 -13.90 1.88
C VAL A 50 8.64 -12.72 2.66
N PHE A 51 9.43 -11.65 2.76
CA PHE A 51 9.00 -10.39 3.36
C PHE A 51 8.21 -9.58 2.34
N LEU A 52 6.90 -9.42 2.55
CA LEU A 52 6.02 -8.67 1.64
C LEU A 52 5.75 -7.25 2.14
N VAL A 53 6.13 -6.28 1.31
CA VAL A 53 5.75 -4.88 1.48
C VAL A 53 4.63 -4.55 0.50
N GLY A 54 3.47 -4.19 1.04
CA GLY A 54 2.32 -3.74 0.26
C GLY A 54 2.16 -2.23 0.29
N PHE A 55 1.33 -1.72 -0.62
CA PHE A 55 0.91 -0.32 -0.69
C PHE A 55 -0.58 -0.20 -0.49
N ASP A 56 -0.97 0.90 0.16
CA ASP A 56 -2.32 1.26 0.53
C ASP A 56 -2.93 0.30 1.57
N SER A 57 -4.08 0.67 2.11
CA SER A 57 -4.75 -0.13 3.13
C SER A 57 -6.16 -0.47 2.70
N ASN A 58 -6.48 -1.74 2.79
CA ASN A 58 -7.83 -2.26 2.74
C ASN A 58 -7.99 -3.39 3.77
N VAL A 59 -9.18 -3.94 3.86
CA VAL A 59 -9.47 -4.99 4.84
C VAL A 59 -8.53 -6.20 4.65
N ALA A 60 -8.30 -6.64 3.40
CA ALA A 60 -7.47 -7.80 3.11
C ALA A 60 -5.99 -7.58 3.47
N THR A 61 -5.41 -6.40 3.14
CA THR A 61 -4.01 -6.10 3.48
C THR A 61 -3.81 -5.87 4.97
N ILE A 62 -4.79 -5.32 5.69
CA ILE A 62 -4.77 -5.19 7.15
C ILE A 62 -4.86 -6.57 7.81
N GLU A 63 -5.72 -7.44 7.31
CA GLU A 63 -5.81 -8.84 7.75
C GLU A 63 -4.48 -9.57 7.48
N GLY A 64 -3.87 -9.36 6.31
CA GLY A 64 -2.55 -9.88 5.98
C GLY A 64 -1.46 -9.48 6.96
N LEU A 65 -1.46 -8.24 7.49
CA LEU A 65 -0.55 -7.83 8.58
C LEU A 65 -0.80 -8.62 9.87
N GLN A 66 -2.02 -9.00 10.16
CA GLN A 66 -2.36 -9.75 11.36
C GLN A 66 -2.00 -11.23 11.22
N THR A 67 -2.23 -11.82 10.06
CA THR A 67 -1.95 -13.23 9.75
C THR A 67 -0.47 -13.49 9.45
N GLY A 68 0.24 -12.49 8.90
CA GLY A 68 1.65 -12.57 8.54
C GLY A 68 1.91 -12.74 7.04
N SER A 69 0.87 -12.74 6.20
CA SER A 69 1.04 -12.75 4.73
C SER A 69 1.50 -11.40 4.17
N VAL A 70 1.38 -10.33 4.96
CA VAL A 70 1.95 -9.00 4.71
C VAL A 70 2.79 -8.60 5.92
N ASP A 71 4.00 -8.12 5.70
CA ASP A 71 4.93 -7.71 6.77
C ASP A 71 4.89 -6.20 7.03
N ALA A 72 4.73 -5.41 5.97
CA ALA A 72 4.64 -3.97 6.05
C ALA A 72 3.67 -3.40 5.02
N LEU A 73 2.98 -2.33 5.37
CA LEU A 73 2.16 -1.53 4.46
C LEU A 73 2.69 -0.10 4.41
N VAL A 74 2.91 0.40 3.21
CA VAL A 74 3.14 1.82 2.95
C VAL A 74 1.78 2.48 2.74
N VAL A 75 1.31 3.22 3.73
CA VAL A 75 -0.01 3.86 3.72
C VAL A 75 0.14 5.33 3.37
N GLN A 76 -0.49 5.75 2.30
CA GLN A 76 -0.56 7.14 1.84
C GLN A 76 -1.63 7.90 2.62
N ASN A 77 -1.72 9.21 2.41
CA ASN A 77 -2.76 10.05 2.98
C ASN A 77 -3.72 10.53 1.88
N PRO A 78 -4.69 9.70 1.46
CA PRO A 78 -5.62 10.03 0.38
C PRO A 78 -6.51 11.23 0.71
N TYR A 79 -6.82 11.46 1.98
CA TYR A 79 -7.56 12.64 2.42
C TYR A 79 -6.77 13.92 2.15
N ALA A 80 -5.51 13.97 2.57
CA ALA A 80 -4.66 15.15 2.31
C ALA A 80 -4.42 15.34 0.79
N MET A 81 -4.24 14.27 0.04
CA MET A 81 -4.07 14.32 -1.41
C MET A 81 -5.31 14.94 -2.09
N GLY A 82 -6.50 14.49 -1.74
CA GLY A 82 -7.74 15.01 -2.27
C GLY A 82 -8.00 16.47 -1.85
N TYR A 83 -7.82 16.79 -0.57
CA TYR A 83 -7.99 18.14 -0.04
C TYR A 83 -7.05 19.15 -0.71
N LEU A 84 -5.76 18.86 -0.73
CA LEU A 84 -4.74 19.71 -1.34
C LEU A 84 -4.93 19.85 -2.85
N GLY A 85 -5.39 18.80 -3.52
CA GLY A 85 -5.72 18.85 -4.95
C GLY A 85 -6.85 19.84 -5.24
N VAL A 86 -7.94 19.77 -4.49
CA VAL A 86 -9.08 20.70 -4.64
C VAL A 86 -8.69 22.11 -4.24
N GLU A 87 -7.96 22.28 -3.14
CA GLU A 87 -7.46 23.61 -2.71
C GLU A 87 -6.56 24.24 -3.78
N SER A 88 -5.65 23.46 -4.34
CA SER A 88 -4.76 23.93 -5.42
C SER A 88 -5.54 24.35 -6.66
N ALA A 89 -6.54 23.56 -7.07
CA ALA A 89 -7.42 23.92 -8.19
C ALA A 89 -8.19 25.22 -7.92
N TYR A 90 -8.72 25.38 -6.71
CA TYR A 90 -9.41 26.61 -6.31
C TYR A 90 -8.49 27.83 -6.38
N ARG A 91 -7.26 27.73 -5.86
CA ARG A 91 -6.26 28.81 -5.91
C ARG A 91 -5.89 29.20 -7.34
N LEU A 92 -5.69 28.20 -8.22
CA LEU A 92 -5.45 28.43 -9.65
C LEU A 92 -6.59 29.23 -10.30
N LEU A 93 -7.84 28.87 -10.04
CA LEU A 93 -9.03 29.52 -10.63
C LEU A 93 -9.29 30.92 -10.06
N THR A 94 -8.82 31.21 -8.86
CA THR A 94 -9.00 32.50 -8.18
C THR A 94 -7.82 33.46 -8.33
N GLY A 95 -6.84 33.12 -9.17
CA GLY A 95 -5.71 33.98 -9.48
C GLY A 95 -4.58 33.95 -8.43
N GLN A 96 -4.53 32.95 -7.57
CA GLN A 96 -3.49 32.75 -6.54
C GLN A 96 -2.45 31.69 -6.97
N ALA A 97 -2.25 31.51 -8.27
CA ALA A 97 -1.34 30.48 -8.82
C ALA A 97 0.11 30.64 -8.37
N GLU A 98 0.57 31.86 -8.15
CA GLU A 98 1.95 32.16 -7.73
C GLU A 98 2.29 31.65 -6.31
N GLU A 99 1.29 31.37 -5.50
CA GLU A 99 1.43 30.84 -4.15
C GLU A 99 1.53 29.30 -4.11
N LEU A 100 1.33 28.65 -5.27
CA LEU A 100 1.34 27.18 -5.34
C LEU A 100 2.75 26.65 -5.55
N ALA A 101 3.13 25.70 -4.69
CA ALA A 101 4.30 24.90 -4.94
C ALA A 101 4.07 23.95 -6.13
N PRO A 102 5.08 23.73 -7.00
CA PRO A 102 4.96 22.82 -8.15
C PRO A 102 4.76 21.37 -7.74
N MET A 103 5.16 21.02 -6.53
CA MET A 103 5.01 19.69 -5.93
C MET A 103 4.77 19.84 -4.42
N VAL A 104 3.83 19.07 -3.92
CA VAL A 104 3.53 19.00 -2.48
C VAL A 104 3.54 17.53 -2.06
N ASP A 105 4.45 17.18 -1.16
CA ASP A 105 4.48 15.86 -0.58
C ASP A 105 3.38 15.72 0.49
N THR A 106 2.65 14.63 0.40
CA THR A 106 1.75 14.20 1.46
C THR A 106 2.43 13.17 2.35
N SER A 107 2.11 13.16 3.64
CA SER A 107 2.70 12.20 4.57
C SER A 107 2.37 10.76 4.16
N THR A 108 3.37 9.89 4.21
CA THR A 108 3.21 8.44 4.17
C THR A 108 3.60 7.85 5.52
N GLN A 109 2.99 6.72 5.86
CA GLN A 109 3.30 6.01 7.09
C GLN A 109 3.56 4.53 6.78
N ILE A 110 4.55 3.95 7.45
CA ILE A 110 4.80 2.51 7.36
C ILE A 110 4.16 1.84 8.57
N VAL A 111 3.25 0.91 8.27
CA VAL A 111 2.55 0.13 9.27
C VAL A 111 3.07 -1.30 9.24
N TYR A 112 3.52 -1.77 10.39
CA TYR A 112 3.94 -3.14 10.66
C TYR A 112 2.94 -3.79 11.62
N ARG A 113 2.99 -5.09 11.76
CA ARG A 113 2.23 -5.81 12.77
C ARG A 113 2.47 -5.25 14.19
N SER A 114 3.71 -4.88 14.50
CA SER A 114 4.10 -4.37 15.82
C SER A 114 3.52 -3.00 16.18
N ASN A 115 3.22 -2.16 15.20
CA ASN A 115 2.64 -0.83 15.41
C ASN A 115 1.20 -0.69 14.90
N LEU A 116 0.60 -1.77 14.42
CA LEU A 116 -0.74 -1.79 13.83
C LEU A 116 -1.80 -1.08 14.70
N PHE A 117 -1.74 -1.30 16.00
CA PHE A 117 -2.70 -0.75 16.96
C PHE A 117 -2.27 0.58 17.61
N SER A 118 -1.17 1.19 17.14
CA SER A 118 -0.82 2.54 17.57
C SER A 118 -1.84 3.55 17.04
N LEU A 119 -2.03 4.66 17.77
CA LEU A 119 -2.99 5.70 17.37
C LEU A 119 -2.68 6.26 15.98
N ASP A 120 -1.41 6.44 15.66
CA ASP A 120 -0.98 7.00 14.39
C ASP A 120 -1.25 6.03 13.23
N SER A 121 -0.95 4.74 13.42
CA SER A 121 -1.27 3.70 12.42
C SER A 121 -2.78 3.58 12.20
N GLN A 122 -3.57 3.60 13.28
CA GLN A 122 -5.03 3.52 13.18
C GLN A 122 -5.62 4.73 12.42
N LYS A 123 -5.08 5.93 12.65
CA LYS A 123 -5.47 7.12 11.88
C LYS A 123 -5.08 7.03 10.40
N ALA A 124 -3.92 6.47 10.09
CA ALA A 124 -3.49 6.29 8.71
C ALA A 124 -4.32 5.23 7.97
N LEU A 125 -4.57 4.09 8.61
CA LEU A 125 -5.31 2.96 8.03
C LEU A 125 -6.79 3.25 7.81
N PHE A 126 -7.39 4.00 8.71
CA PHE A 126 -8.82 4.29 8.73
C PHE A 126 -9.10 5.78 8.63
N ALA A 127 -8.46 6.47 7.68
CA ALA A 127 -8.50 7.93 7.49
C ALA A 127 -9.94 8.50 7.39
N PHE A 128 -10.67 8.41 8.47
CA PHE A 128 -11.87 9.18 8.74
C PHE A 128 -11.47 10.29 9.73
N GLY A 129 -11.25 11.45 9.14
CA GLY A 129 -10.85 12.65 9.87
C GLY A 129 -11.83 13.09 10.93
#